data_50f65523eb7554cd65cd14a2f04a7b68
#
_entry.id   50f65523eb7554cd65cd14a2f04a7b68
#
_cell.length_a   1.000
_cell.length_b   1.000
_cell.length_c   1.000
_cell.angle_alpha   90.00
_cell.angle_beta   90.00
_cell.angle_gamma   90.00
#
_symmetry.space_group_name_H-M   'P 1'
#
loop_
_entity.id
_entity.type
_entity.pdbx_description
1 polymer ?
#
loop_
_entity_poly.entity_id
_entity_poly.type
_entity_poly.pdbx_seq_one_letter_code
_entity_poly.pdbx_strand_id
1 'polypeptide(L)'
;KLEPKKLPKDASIVQSARNYMVKEITKLVSDTTIYDAWMTKYNRDILGLPKEHYYDALSVGEIPSKFIFLTDKILVISAKGRGSRQMCRVDKYGFPRTSAKASKFVEGFQTGDMVKAIVPKGLKKGTYLGRVAVRSRGSFNIQTKTKTIKDIGYKYCHIVQRSDGYLYNYKESA
;
A
#
# COMPACT_ATOMS: atom_id res chain seq x y z
N LYS A 1 40.83 7.77 20.25
CA LYS A 1 40.16 9.01 19.82
C LYS A 1 38.85 8.61 19.17
N LEU A 2 37.72 8.99 19.78
CA LEU A 2 36.39 8.81 19.14
C LEU A 2 36.31 9.84 18.02
N GLU A 3 36.19 9.38 16.80
CA GLU A 3 35.89 10.28 15.67
C GLU A 3 34.52 10.93 15.89
N PRO A 4 34.40 12.24 15.75
CA PRO A 4 33.08 12.89 15.87
C PRO A 4 32.16 12.37 14.79
N LYS A 5 31.08 11.71 15.18
CA LYS A 5 30.03 11.32 14.24
C LYS A 5 29.51 12.58 13.55
N LYS A 6 29.62 12.64 12.22
CA LYS A 6 28.97 13.72 11.44
C LYS A 6 27.48 13.73 11.77
N LEU A 7 27.02 14.85 12.33
CA LEU A 7 25.58 15.06 12.54
C LEU A 7 24.86 14.97 11.18
N PRO A 8 23.70 14.31 11.11
CA PRO A 8 22.91 14.32 9.89
C PRO A 8 22.63 15.75 9.44
N LYS A 9 22.86 16.03 8.16
CA LYS A 9 22.75 17.39 7.58
C LYS A 9 21.42 18.08 7.88
N ASP A 10 20.35 17.30 7.99
CA ASP A 10 18.97 17.79 8.17
C ASP A 10 18.42 17.50 9.58
N ALA A 11 19.26 17.19 10.57
CA ALA A 11 18.83 16.81 11.91
C ALA A 11 17.92 17.85 12.58
N SER A 12 18.24 19.14 12.45
CA SER A 12 17.45 20.24 13.01
C SER A 12 16.09 20.38 12.35
N ILE A 13 16.02 20.22 11.02
CA ILE A 13 14.77 20.27 10.23
C ILE A 13 13.86 19.12 10.62
N VAL A 14 14.40 17.91 10.71
CA VAL A 14 13.65 16.72 11.12
C VAL A 14 13.12 16.89 12.56
N GLN A 15 13.93 17.43 13.48
CA GLN A 15 13.49 17.66 14.86
C GLN A 15 12.37 18.72 14.93
N SER A 16 12.50 19.80 14.17
CA SER A 16 11.47 20.83 14.09
C SER A 16 10.15 20.28 13.53
N ALA A 17 10.22 19.45 12.49
CA ALA A 17 9.05 18.79 11.92
C ALA A 17 8.37 17.83 12.91
N ARG A 18 9.15 17.07 13.69
CA ARG A 18 8.62 16.19 14.75
C ARG A 18 7.92 17.00 15.83
N ASN A 19 8.53 18.07 16.32
CA ASN A 19 7.94 18.92 17.35
C ASN A 19 6.63 19.55 16.86
N TYR A 20 6.59 20.02 15.61
CA TYR A 20 5.40 20.55 15.00
C TYR A 20 4.30 19.49 14.89
N MET A 21 4.63 18.30 14.41
CA MET A 21 3.70 17.18 14.29
C MET A 21 3.09 16.81 15.65
N VAL A 22 3.91 16.70 16.70
CA VAL A 22 3.45 16.40 18.06
C VAL A 22 2.47 17.48 18.52
N LYS A 23 2.84 18.77 18.36
CA LYS A 23 1.97 19.90 18.74
C LYS A 23 0.62 19.86 18.04
N GLU A 24 0.57 19.54 16.75
CA GLU A 24 -0.69 19.47 16.00
C GLU A 24 -1.52 18.23 16.39
N ILE A 25 -0.89 17.08 16.62
CA ILE A 25 -1.58 15.87 17.07
C ILE A 25 -2.19 16.09 18.46
N THR A 26 -1.45 16.67 19.40
CA THR A 26 -1.94 16.93 20.76
C THR A 26 -3.15 17.90 20.78
N LYS A 27 -3.26 18.81 19.81
CA LYS A 27 -4.46 19.65 19.66
C LYS A 27 -5.69 18.85 19.24
N LEU A 28 -5.50 17.84 18.41
CA LEU A 28 -6.59 16.99 17.90
C LEU A 28 -6.99 15.90 18.89
N VAL A 29 -6.01 15.37 19.61
CA VAL A 29 -6.17 14.28 20.58
C VAL A 29 -5.45 14.68 21.86
N SER A 30 -6.21 15.18 22.84
CA SER A 30 -5.69 15.70 24.12
C SER A 30 -4.97 14.64 24.96
N ASP A 31 -5.34 13.36 24.80
CA ASP A 31 -4.73 12.22 25.51
C ASP A 31 -3.58 11.58 24.70
N THR A 32 -2.70 12.43 24.17
CA THR A 32 -1.53 11.98 23.42
C THR A 32 -0.32 11.87 24.35
N THR A 33 0.23 10.66 24.49
CA THR A 33 1.46 10.41 25.25
C THR A 33 2.64 10.17 24.32
N ILE A 34 3.79 10.70 24.68
CA ILE A 34 5.02 10.61 23.90
C ILE A 34 6.02 9.77 24.66
N TYR A 35 6.61 8.79 24.01
CA TYR A 35 7.62 7.91 24.58
C TYR A 35 8.93 7.97 23.81
N ASP A 36 10.03 7.80 24.51
CA ASP A 36 11.35 7.79 23.92
C ASP A 36 11.67 6.48 23.21
N ALA A 37 12.46 6.57 22.15
CA ALA A 37 12.85 5.41 21.34
C ALA A 37 13.67 4.37 22.14
N TRP A 38 14.44 4.78 23.17
CA TRP A 38 15.18 3.85 24.04
C TRP A 38 14.24 2.98 24.85
N MET A 39 13.11 3.52 25.33
CA MET A 39 12.08 2.76 26.05
C MET A 39 11.43 1.70 25.16
N THR A 40 11.10 2.06 23.93
CA THR A 40 10.60 1.10 22.93
C THR A 40 11.59 -0.05 22.70
N LYS A 41 12.87 0.26 22.58
CA LYS A 41 13.91 -0.77 22.46
C LYS A 41 13.96 -1.65 23.69
N TYR A 42 14.01 -1.08 24.88
CA TYR A 42 14.06 -1.80 26.15
C TYR A 42 12.87 -2.74 26.31
N ASN A 43 11.67 -2.25 26.07
CA ASN A 43 10.44 -3.04 26.12
C ASN A 43 10.48 -4.23 25.14
N ARG A 44 10.89 -4.00 23.90
CA ARG A 44 11.00 -5.05 22.88
C ARG A 44 12.02 -6.12 23.30
N ASP A 45 13.17 -5.70 23.85
CA ASP A 45 14.23 -6.61 24.28
C ASP A 45 13.78 -7.47 25.47
N ILE A 46 13.02 -6.90 26.43
CA ILE A 46 12.39 -7.66 27.55
C ILE A 46 11.39 -8.70 27.02
N LEU A 47 10.61 -8.35 26.00
CA LEU A 47 9.63 -9.26 25.40
C LEU A 47 10.27 -10.31 24.48
N GLY A 48 11.60 -10.25 24.25
CA GLY A 48 12.29 -11.18 23.36
C GLY A 48 11.91 -11.06 21.90
N LEU A 49 11.37 -9.90 21.47
CA LEU A 49 10.87 -9.67 20.13
C LEU A 49 11.95 -9.19 19.18
N PRO A 50 12.03 -9.66 17.92
CA PRO A 50 12.99 -9.21 16.94
C PRO A 50 12.73 -7.75 16.51
N LYS A 51 13.75 -7.10 15.93
CA LYS A 51 13.63 -5.71 15.48
C LYS A 51 12.87 -5.62 14.15
N GLU A 52 11.57 -5.40 14.26
CA GLU A 52 10.67 -5.14 13.14
C GLU A 52 9.72 -3.99 13.51
N HIS A 53 9.26 -3.22 12.51
CA HIS A 53 8.42 -2.03 12.77
C HIS A 53 7.13 -2.32 13.54
N TYR A 54 6.50 -3.45 13.28
CA TYR A 54 5.26 -3.85 13.98
C TYR A 54 5.53 -4.29 15.42
N TYR A 55 6.69 -4.87 15.74
CA TYR A 55 7.09 -5.16 17.11
C TYR A 55 7.54 -3.89 17.85
N ASP A 56 8.19 -2.95 17.17
CA ASP A 56 8.48 -1.64 17.75
C ASP A 56 7.16 -0.92 18.10
N ALA A 57 6.15 -0.93 17.20
CA ALA A 57 4.85 -0.35 17.49
C ALA A 57 4.14 -1.01 18.68
N LEU A 58 4.25 -2.33 18.82
CA LEU A 58 3.70 -3.08 19.96
C LEU A 58 4.41 -2.76 21.28
N SER A 59 5.67 -2.35 21.22
CA SER A 59 6.54 -2.11 22.38
C SER A 59 6.57 -0.65 22.83
N VAL A 60 5.75 0.23 22.23
CA VAL A 60 5.65 1.64 22.63
C VAL A 60 4.82 1.77 23.89
N GLY A 61 5.28 2.57 24.84
CA GLY A 61 4.52 2.93 26.06
C GLY A 61 4.63 1.93 27.18
N GLU A 62 3.63 1.92 28.03
CA GLU A 62 3.49 0.95 29.10
C GLU A 62 3.00 -0.38 28.52
N ILE A 63 3.81 -1.41 28.69
CA ILE A 63 3.50 -2.73 28.12
C ILE A 63 3.17 -3.75 29.21
N PRO A 64 2.24 -4.68 28.96
CA PRO A 64 2.02 -5.80 29.86
C PRO A 64 3.23 -6.74 29.85
N SER A 65 3.39 -7.50 30.91
CA SER A 65 4.50 -8.46 31.06
C SER A 65 4.45 -9.60 30.03
N LYS A 66 3.30 -9.82 29.39
CA LYS A 66 3.10 -10.90 28.41
C LYS A 66 2.06 -10.52 27.38
N PHE A 67 2.36 -10.81 26.09
CA PHE A 67 1.42 -10.74 24.98
C PHE A 67 1.01 -12.12 24.51
N ILE A 68 -0.22 -12.23 24.03
CA ILE A 68 -0.74 -13.41 23.35
C ILE A 68 -1.02 -12.99 21.89
N PHE A 69 -0.30 -13.58 20.95
CA PHE A 69 -0.55 -13.39 19.54
C PHE A 69 -1.70 -14.30 19.09
N LEU A 70 -2.78 -13.71 18.59
CA LEU A 70 -3.94 -14.46 18.10
C LEU A 70 -3.77 -14.98 16.67
N THR A 71 -2.76 -14.52 15.97
CA THR A 71 -2.46 -14.91 14.60
C THR A 71 -0.95 -14.87 14.35
N ASP A 72 -0.48 -15.78 13.53
CA ASP A 72 0.87 -15.85 12.99
C ASP A 72 1.04 -15.06 11.70
N LYS A 73 -0.06 -14.49 11.17
CA LYS A 73 -0.08 -13.74 9.91
C LYS A 73 -0.25 -12.26 10.13
N ILE A 74 0.77 -11.50 9.74
CA ILE A 74 0.80 -10.04 9.84
C ILE A 74 0.34 -9.45 8.51
N LEU A 75 -0.68 -8.59 8.53
CA LEU A 75 -1.10 -7.83 7.37
C LEU A 75 -0.12 -6.67 7.12
N VAL A 76 0.60 -6.75 6.01
CA VAL A 76 1.53 -5.71 5.56
C VAL A 76 0.85 -4.84 4.53
N ILE A 77 0.65 -3.57 4.87
CA ILE A 77 0.05 -2.56 4.01
C ILE A 77 1.15 -1.64 3.49
N SER A 78 1.39 -1.67 2.17
CA SER A 78 2.42 -0.84 1.53
C SER A 78 1.78 0.25 0.70
N ALA A 79 2.13 1.50 0.91
CA ALA A 79 1.72 2.61 0.06
C ALA A 79 2.40 2.48 -1.32
N LYS A 80 1.60 2.38 -2.38
CA LYS A 80 2.07 2.29 -3.78
C LYS A 80 1.68 3.53 -4.59
N GLY A 81 0.86 4.38 -4.01
CA GLY A 81 0.25 5.48 -4.73
C GLY A 81 -0.78 5.00 -5.75
N ARG A 82 -1.49 5.94 -6.34
CA ARG A 82 -2.55 5.62 -7.31
C ARG A 82 -2.05 5.51 -8.74
N GLY A 83 -0.80 5.89 -8.99
CA GLY A 83 -0.26 6.05 -10.33
C GLY A 83 -0.98 7.13 -11.12
N SER A 84 -0.49 7.42 -12.32
CA SER A 84 -1.16 8.30 -13.26
C SER A 84 -1.96 7.47 -14.27
N ARG A 85 -3.19 7.89 -14.52
CA ARG A 85 -4.01 7.33 -15.59
C ARG A 85 -3.67 8.04 -16.90
N GLN A 86 -3.31 7.28 -17.94
CA GLN A 86 -3.18 7.87 -19.28
C GLN A 86 -4.56 8.32 -19.77
N MET A 87 -4.74 9.62 -19.88
CA MET A 87 -6.00 10.23 -20.29
C MET A 87 -6.27 10.07 -21.79
N CYS A 88 -5.28 10.27 -22.63
CA CYS A 88 -5.36 10.06 -24.07
C CYS A 88 -4.13 9.29 -24.59
N ARG A 89 -4.22 8.76 -25.79
CA ARG A 89 -3.03 8.24 -26.49
C ARG A 89 -2.20 9.41 -27.00
N VAL A 90 -0.91 9.29 -26.87
CA VAL A 90 0.05 10.26 -27.40
C VAL A 90 0.93 9.59 -28.45
N ASP A 91 1.50 10.38 -29.36
CA ASP A 91 2.52 9.94 -30.30
C ASP A 91 3.91 9.88 -29.62
N LYS A 92 4.96 9.59 -30.41
CA LYS A 92 6.34 9.52 -29.91
C LYS A 92 6.91 10.87 -29.44
N TYR A 93 6.27 11.97 -29.79
CA TYR A 93 6.64 13.33 -29.40
C TYR A 93 5.79 13.89 -28.24
N GLY A 94 4.78 13.13 -27.78
CA GLY A 94 3.89 13.54 -26.70
C GLY A 94 2.59 14.23 -27.15
N PHE A 95 2.34 14.39 -28.45
CA PHE A 95 1.11 15.00 -28.96
C PHE A 95 -0.08 14.06 -28.85
N PRO A 96 -1.26 14.56 -28.42
CA PRO A 96 -2.47 13.76 -28.31
C PRO A 96 -2.90 13.19 -29.67
N ARG A 97 -3.14 11.86 -29.72
CA ARG A 97 -3.69 11.15 -30.90
C ARG A 97 -5.18 10.83 -30.78
N THR A 98 -5.75 11.01 -29.61
CA THR A 98 -7.15 10.72 -29.31
C THR A 98 -7.67 11.71 -28.28
N SER A 99 -9.00 11.86 -28.21
CA SER A 99 -9.63 12.65 -27.14
C SER A 99 -9.35 12.07 -25.76
N ALA A 100 -9.38 12.92 -24.74
CA ALA A 100 -9.29 12.50 -23.36
C ALA A 100 -10.45 11.58 -22.98
N LYS A 101 -10.19 10.59 -22.12
CA LYS A 101 -11.21 9.68 -21.61
C LYS A 101 -12.19 10.45 -20.72
N ALA A 102 -13.45 10.45 -21.08
CA ALA A 102 -14.51 11.14 -20.34
C ALA A 102 -14.79 10.48 -18.97
N SER A 103 -14.70 9.14 -18.89
CA SER A 103 -15.01 8.40 -17.66
C SER A 103 -13.82 7.69 -17.07
N LYS A 104 -13.71 7.73 -15.74
CA LYS A 104 -12.76 6.95 -14.96
C LYS A 104 -13.23 5.51 -14.75
N PHE A 105 -14.54 5.33 -14.61
CA PHE A 105 -15.17 4.03 -14.37
C PHE A 105 -15.81 3.51 -15.64
N VAL A 106 -15.72 2.21 -15.86
CA VAL A 106 -16.39 1.47 -16.93
C VAL A 106 -17.02 0.24 -16.29
N GLU A 107 -18.35 0.11 -16.38
CA GLU A 107 -19.09 -1.00 -15.76
C GLU A 107 -18.75 -1.20 -14.26
N GLY A 108 -18.56 -0.11 -13.53
CA GLY A 108 -18.21 -0.14 -12.11
C GLY A 108 -16.75 -0.45 -11.78
N PHE A 109 -15.88 -0.68 -12.79
CA PHE A 109 -14.44 -0.93 -12.62
C PHE A 109 -13.62 0.29 -13.00
N GLN A 110 -12.47 0.47 -12.34
CA GLN A 110 -11.46 1.43 -12.74
C GLN A 110 -10.12 0.74 -13.00
N THR A 111 -9.29 1.37 -13.83
CA THR A 111 -7.92 0.87 -14.05
C THR A 111 -7.15 0.84 -12.74
N GLY A 112 -6.53 -0.29 -12.44
CA GLY A 112 -5.79 -0.53 -11.21
C GLY A 112 -6.51 -1.39 -10.18
N ASP A 113 -7.84 -1.58 -10.30
CA ASP A 113 -8.57 -2.51 -9.43
C ASP A 113 -8.00 -3.93 -9.55
N MET A 114 -7.90 -4.62 -8.42
CA MET A 114 -7.59 -6.05 -8.39
C MET A 114 -8.86 -6.83 -8.65
N VAL A 115 -8.86 -7.65 -9.68
CA VAL A 115 -10.03 -8.45 -10.07
C VAL A 115 -9.70 -9.93 -10.19
N LYS A 116 -10.70 -10.75 -9.88
CA LYS A 116 -10.72 -12.17 -10.21
C LYS A 116 -11.65 -12.35 -11.40
N ALA A 117 -11.10 -12.78 -12.53
CA ALA A 117 -11.88 -13.07 -13.73
C ALA A 117 -12.04 -14.57 -13.90
N ILE A 118 -13.29 -15.01 -14.10
CA ILE A 118 -13.66 -16.41 -14.32
C ILE A 118 -14.25 -16.52 -15.71
N VAL A 119 -13.47 -17.04 -16.66
CA VAL A 119 -13.89 -17.20 -18.07
C VAL A 119 -14.27 -18.66 -18.30
N PRO A 120 -15.56 -18.97 -18.52
CA PRO A 120 -16.04 -20.36 -18.57
C PRO A 120 -15.74 -21.08 -19.89
N LYS A 121 -15.62 -20.33 -21.01
CA LYS A 121 -15.54 -20.91 -22.37
C LYS A 121 -14.58 -20.13 -23.27
N GLY A 122 -14.14 -20.77 -24.34
CA GLY A 122 -13.31 -20.18 -25.42
C GLY A 122 -11.82 -20.27 -25.16
N LEU A 123 -11.03 -19.65 -26.05
CA LEU A 123 -9.56 -19.68 -26.03
C LEU A 123 -8.93 -19.11 -24.73
N LYS A 124 -9.69 -18.32 -24.01
CA LYS A 124 -9.25 -17.68 -22.75
C LYS A 124 -9.94 -18.31 -21.54
N LYS A 125 -10.47 -19.55 -21.66
CA LYS A 125 -11.04 -20.28 -20.53
C LYS A 125 -10.03 -20.34 -19.38
N GLY A 126 -10.47 -20.02 -18.17
CA GLY A 126 -9.64 -20.07 -16.97
C GLY A 126 -10.01 -19.02 -15.94
N THR A 127 -9.30 -19.08 -14.81
CA THR A 127 -9.42 -18.12 -13.72
C THR A 127 -8.14 -17.28 -13.67
N TYR A 128 -8.30 -15.96 -13.63
CA TYR A 128 -7.22 -15.01 -13.64
C TYR A 128 -7.38 -14.04 -12.48
N LEU A 129 -6.31 -13.84 -11.72
CA LEU A 129 -6.23 -12.84 -10.66
C LEU A 129 -5.19 -11.79 -11.06
N GLY A 130 -5.58 -10.52 -11.12
CA GLY A 130 -4.66 -9.47 -11.51
C GLY A 130 -5.28 -8.09 -11.55
N ARG A 131 -4.44 -7.10 -11.86
CA ARG A 131 -4.89 -5.71 -12.01
C ARG A 131 -5.57 -5.50 -13.35
N VAL A 132 -6.71 -4.84 -13.31
CA VAL A 132 -7.49 -4.55 -14.52
C VAL A 132 -7.03 -3.23 -15.16
N ALA A 133 -6.98 -3.21 -16.49
CA ALA A 133 -6.96 -2.00 -17.29
C ALA A 133 -8.26 -1.93 -18.09
N VAL A 134 -9.13 -1.01 -17.69
CA VAL A 134 -10.47 -0.87 -18.28
C VAL A 134 -10.43 -0.21 -19.66
N ARG A 135 -11.34 -0.62 -20.52
CA ARG A 135 -11.58 -0.01 -21.84
C ARG A 135 -13.06 0.35 -21.95
N SER A 136 -13.36 1.45 -22.61
CA SER A 136 -14.72 2.01 -22.75
C SER A 136 -15.76 1.04 -23.30
N ARG A 137 -15.35 0.07 -24.12
CA ARG A 137 -16.21 -0.96 -24.70
C ARG A 137 -16.57 -2.11 -23.75
N GLY A 138 -16.18 -2.06 -22.47
CA GLY A 138 -16.47 -3.11 -21.49
C GLY A 138 -15.61 -4.38 -21.61
N SER A 139 -14.57 -4.38 -22.46
CA SER A 139 -13.58 -5.45 -22.48
C SER A 139 -12.29 -4.96 -21.81
N PHE A 140 -11.75 -5.76 -20.92
CA PHE A 140 -10.64 -5.38 -20.03
C PHE A 140 -9.36 -6.17 -20.33
N ASN A 141 -8.23 -5.59 -20.01
CA ASN A 141 -6.99 -6.34 -19.94
C ASN A 141 -6.67 -6.61 -18.46
N ILE A 142 -6.30 -7.85 -18.14
CA ILE A 142 -5.96 -8.26 -16.79
C ILE A 142 -4.47 -8.58 -16.75
N GLN A 143 -3.73 -7.81 -15.97
CA GLN A 143 -2.31 -8.01 -15.75
C GLN A 143 -2.13 -8.94 -14.55
N THR A 144 -1.78 -10.18 -14.80
CA THR A 144 -1.39 -11.16 -13.78
C THR A 144 0.08 -10.99 -13.42
N LYS A 145 0.59 -11.80 -12.49
CA LYS A 145 2.03 -11.79 -12.13
C LYS A 145 2.94 -12.15 -13.31
N THR A 146 2.47 -13.00 -14.24
CA THR A 146 3.30 -13.56 -15.30
C THR A 146 2.98 -13.01 -16.70
N LYS A 147 1.73 -12.65 -16.96
CA LYS A 147 1.27 -12.24 -18.29
C LYS A 147 0.07 -11.31 -18.25
N THR A 148 -0.20 -10.64 -19.37
CA THR A 148 -1.40 -9.83 -19.54
C THR A 148 -2.41 -10.58 -20.40
N ILE A 149 -3.59 -10.84 -19.84
CA ILE A 149 -4.73 -11.42 -20.56
C ILE A 149 -5.55 -10.27 -21.15
N LYS A 150 -5.62 -10.20 -22.47
CA LYS A 150 -6.32 -9.10 -23.17
C LYS A 150 -7.78 -9.45 -23.43
N ASP A 151 -8.63 -8.43 -23.52
CA ASP A 151 -10.03 -8.53 -24.00
C ASP A 151 -10.90 -9.55 -23.24
N ILE A 152 -10.93 -9.43 -21.92
CA ILE A 152 -11.86 -10.14 -21.04
C ILE A 152 -13.09 -9.25 -20.82
N GLY A 153 -14.29 -9.77 -21.08
CA GLY A 153 -15.53 -9.04 -20.83
C GLY A 153 -15.73 -8.77 -19.34
N TYR A 154 -16.19 -7.56 -19.01
CA TYR A 154 -16.37 -7.13 -17.61
C TYR A 154 -17.27 -8.07 -16.80
N LYS A 155 -18.28 -8.69 -17.42
CA LYS A 155 -19.20 -9.64 -16.79
C LYS A 155 -18.54 -10.89 -16.21
N TYR A 156 -17.32 -11.20 -16.62
CA TYR A 156 -16.53 -12.29 -16.06
C TYR A 156 -15.61 -11.83 -14.90
N CYS A 157 -15.58 -10.53 -14.62
CA CYS A 157 -14.68 -9.93 -13.64
C CYS A 157 -15.40 -9.64 -12.33
N HIS A 158 -14.81 -10.04 -11.21
CA HIS A 158 -15.26 -9.71 -9.85
C HIS A 158 -14.19 -8.91 -9.15
N ILE A 159 -14.57 -7.80 -8.50
CA ILE A 159 -13.65 -6.96 -7.77
C ILE A 159 -13.22 -7.70 -6.51
N VAL A 160 -11.91 -7.83 -6.33
CA VAL A 160 -11.30 -8.35 -5.11
C VAL A 160 -10.88 -7.20 -4.21
N GLN A 161 -10.27 -6.14 -4.82
CA GLN A 161 -9.83 -4.96 -4.11
C GLN A 161 -9.92 -3.74 -5.03
N ARG A 162 -10.49 -2.66 -4.54
CA ARG A 162 -10.48 -1.36 -5.23
C ARG A 162 -9.07 -0.78 -5.25
N SER A 163 -8.77 -0.01 -6.30
CA SER A 163 -7.51 0.74 -6.40
C SER A 163 -7.54 1.94 -5.44
N ASP A 164 -7.08 1.71 -4.22
CA ASP A 164 -7.04 2.68 -3.12
C ASP A 164 -5.67 3.32 -2.92
N GLY A 165 -4.66 2.87 -3.64
CA GLY A 165 -3.27 3.34 -3.53
C GLY A 165 -2.39 2.49 -2.64
N TYR A 166 -2.90 1.39 -2.10
CA TYR A 166 -2.17 0.46 -1.26
C TYR A 166 -2.01 -0.93 -1.91
N LEU A 167 -1.04 -1.67 -1.42
CA LEU A 167 -0.84 -3.09 -1.70
C LEU A 167 -0.89 -3.84 -0.37
N TYR A 168 -1.69 -4.88 -0.32
CA TYR A 168 -1.91 -5.71 0.87
C TYR A 168 -1.26 -7.08 0.65
N ASN A 169 -0.42 -7.47 1.59
CA ASN A 169 0.23 -8.77 1.63
C ASN A 169 0.16 -9.34 3.05
N TYR A 170 0.35 -10.64 3.17
CA TYR A 170 0.58 -11.26 4.46
C TYR A 170 2.05 -11.66 4.59
N LYS A 171 2.62 -11.48 5.76
CA LYS A 171 3.93 -11.98 6.19
C LYS A 171 3.69 -12.87 7.40
N GLU A 172 4.37 -14.00 7.49
CA GLU A 172 4.39 -14.80 8.71
C GLU A 172 5.16 -14.03 9.79
N SER A 173 4.67 -14.09 11.03
CA SER A 173 5.40 -13.57 12.19
C SER A 173 6.67 -14.39 12.41
N ALA A 174 7.75 -13.75 12.81
CA ALA A 174 9.00 -14.43 13.14
C ALA A 174 8.87 -15.14 14.48
#